data_a22226b1e21432bb5e4b6630533b11ae
#
_entry.id   a22226b1e21432bb5e4b6630533b11ae
#
_cell.length_a   1.000
_cell.length_b   1.000
_cell.length_c   1.000
_cell.angle_alpha   90.00
_cell.angle_beta   90.00
_cell.angle_gamma   90.00
#
_symmetry.space_group_name_H-M   'P 1'
#
loop_
_entity.id
_entity.type
_entity.pdbx_description
1 polymer ?
#
loop_
_entity_poly.entity_id
_entity_poly.type
_entity_poly.pdbx_seq_one_letter_code
_entity_poly.pdbx_strand_id
1 'polypeptide(L)' 'MDLKLHLLETFPARGSDAKDYKVCAYERMRLDDTLHDGQEHWLPSGVTEFRLDSGDVIDAKADGSMVVLHTGVKLTRR' A
#
# COMPACT_ATOMS: atom_id res chain seq x y z
N MET A 1 -7.98 1.58 -17.61
CA MET A 1 -8.17 2.34 -16.35
C MET A 1 -6.80 2.69 -15.81
N ASP A 2 -6.56 3.97 -15.59
CA ASP A 2 -5.27 4.42 -15.10
C ASP A 2 -5.22 4.30 -13.59
N LEU A 3 -4.21 3.60 -13.09
CA LEU A 3 -3.96 3.45 -11.68
C LEU A 3 -2.63 4.09 -11.34
N LYS A 4 -2.64 4.95 -10.34
CA LYS A 4 -1.42 5.58 -9.83
C LYS A 4 -1.35 5.37 -8.33
N LEU A 5 -0.19 4.95 -7.85
CA LEU A 5 0.09 4.78 -6.43
C LEU A 5 1.09 5.83 -5.98
N HIS A 6 0.83 6.43 -4.85
CA HIS A 6 1.72 7.40 -4.22
C HIS A 6 2.27 6.80 -2.94
N LEU A 7 3.59 6.70 -2.84
CA LEU A 7 4.25 6.17 -1.65
C LEU A 7 4.10 7.16 -0.49
N LEU A 8 3.46 6.71 0.58
CA LEU A 8 3.26 7.51 1.79
C LEU A 8 4.39 7.31 2.78
N GLU A 9 4.72 6.05 3.09
CA GLU A 9 5.78 5.74 4.05
C GLU A 9 6.28 4.32 3.84
N THR A 10 7.44 4.05 4.40
CA THR A 10 7.96 2.69 4.54
C THR A 10 8.28 2.47 6.02
N PHE A 11 8.10 1.23 6.48
CA PHE A 11 8.44 0.91 7.85
C PHE A 11 8.89 -0.55 7.95
N PRO A 12 9.73 -0.88 8.95
CA PRO A 12 10.13 -2.26 9.18
C PRO A 12 9.02 -3.03 9.86
N ALA A 13 8.91 -4.32 9.55
CA ALA A 13 7.97 -5.22 10.17
C ALA A 13 8.63 -6.57 10.42
N ARG A 14 8.12 -7.29 11.41
CA ARG A 14 8.56 -8.63 11.75
C ARG A 14 7.49 -9.62 11.33
N GLY A 15 7.91 -10.65 10.58
CA GLY A 15 7.00 -11.71 10.16
C GLY A 15 6.84 -12.79 11.21
N SER A 16 5.72 -13.51 11.16
CA SER A 16 5.48 -14.69 12.00
C SER A 16 6.46 -15.82 11.71
N ASP A 17 7.16 -15.73 10.59
CA ASP A 17 8.25 -16.65 10.19
C ASP A 17 9.61 -16.26 10.76
N ALA A 18 9.65 -15.26 11.67
CA ALA A 18 10.85 -14.71 12.30
C ALA A 18 11.78 -13.96 11.33
N LYS A 19 11.27 -13.58 10.15
CA LYS A 19 12.02 -12.79 9.17
C LYS A 19 11.63 -11.33 9.26
N ASP A 20 12.58 -10.46 8.86
CA ASP A 20 12.34 -9.03 8.79
C ASP A 20 11.87 -8.65 7.40
N TYR A 21 10.88 -7.75 7.35
CA TYR A 21 10.29 -7.27 6.11
C TYR A 21 10.24 -5.76 6.10
N LYS A 22 10.23 -5.20 4.91
CA LYS A 22 9.99 -3.77 4.70
C LYS A 22 8.61 -3.59 4.07
N VAL A 23 7.76 -2.87 4.77
CA VAL A 23 6.39 -2.60 4.32
C VAL A 23 6.36 -1.22 3.70
N CYS A 24 5.73 -1.13 2.53
CA CYS A 24 5.51 0.13 1.82
C CYS A 24 4.02 0.42 1.82
N ALA A 25 3.66 1.61 2.32
CA ALA A 25 2.28 2.07 2.31
C ALA A 25 2.09 3.03 1.15
N TYR A 26 1.10 2.75 0.32
CA TYR A 26 0.75 3.55 -0.86
C TYR A 26 -0.66 4.06 -0.76
N GLU A 27 -0.87 5.27 -1.22
CA GLU A 27 -2.21 5.80 -1.42
C GLU A 27 -2.58 5.66 -2.88
N ARG A 28 -3.77 5.12 -3.15
CA ARG A 28 -4.32 5.07 -4.50
C ARG A 28 -4.75 6.46 -4.91
N MET A 29 -4.28 6.88 -6.08
CA MET A 29 -4.67 8.14 -6.68
C MET A 29 -5.73 7.87 -7.74
N ARG A 30 -6.66 8.79 -7.90
CA ARG A 30 -7.64 8.76 -8.98
C ARG A 30 -7.45 9.95 -9.88
N LEU A 31 -7.74 9.76 -11.16
CA LEU A 31 -7.67 10.85 -12.12
C LEU A 31 -8.89 11.75 -11.96
N ASP A 32 -8.64 13.05 -11.80
CA ASP A 32 -9.70 14.05 -11.80
C ASP A 32 -9.97 14.48 -13.24
N ASP A 33 -11.07 13.99 -13.80
CA ASP A 33 -11.47 14.30 -15.17
C ASP A 33 -12.46 15.47 -15.25
N THR A 34 -12.70 16.16 -14.15
CA THR A 34 -13.60 17.31 -14.11
C THR A 34 -12.95 18.59 -14.63
N LEU A 35 -11.61 18.60 -14.69
CA LEU A 35 -10.82 19.73 -15.17
C LEU A 35 -10.37 19.47 -16.61
N HIS A 36 -10.62 20.44 -17.49
CA HIS A 36 -10.33 20.33 -18.92
C HIS A 36 -9.30 21.37 -19.35
N ASP A 37 -8.16 21.40 -18.66
CA ASP A 37 -7.08 22.35 -18.94
C ASP A 37 -5.92 21.74 -19.75
N GLY A 38 -6.10 20.51 -20.23
CA GLY A 38 -5.07 19.79 -20.97
C GLY A 38 -4.01 19.12 -20.13
N GLN A 39 -4.17 19.13 -18.80
CA GLN A 39 -3.25 18.49 -17.87
C GLN A 39 -3.95 17.39 -17.08
N GLU A 40 -3.18 16.39 -16.67
CA GLU A 40 -3.70 15.37 -15.78
C GLU A 40 -3.63 15.84 -14.33
N HIS A 41 -4.74 15.68 -13.62
CA HIS A 41 -4.82 16.01 -12.19
C HIS A 41 -5.17 14.74 -11.41
N TRP A 42 -4.30 14.39 -10.48
CA TRP A 42 -4.47 13.19 -9.66
C TRP A 42 -4.85 13.59 -8.24
N LEU A 43 -5.91 12.95 -7.73
CA LEU A 43 -6.42 13.21 -6.41
C LEU A 43 -6.29 11.96 -5.53
N PRO A 44 -6.05 12.14 -4.21
CA PRO A 44 -6.10 11.02 -3.28
C PRO A 44 -7.50 10.40 -3.28
N SER A 45 -7.55 9.07 -3.34
CA SER A 45 -8.83 8.35 -3.28
C SER A 45 -9.29 8.06 -1.86
N GLY A 46 -8.41 8.22 -0.87
CA GLY A 46 -8.67 7.81 0.50
C GLY A 46 -8.42 6.32 0.75
N VAL A 47 -7.99 5.57 -0.25
CA VAL A 47 -7.70 4.14 -0.13
C VAL A 47 -6.20 3.95 -0.01
N THR A 48 -5.77 3.25 1.04
CA THR A 48 -4.36 2.93 1.28
C THR A 48 -4.11 1.46 0.97
N GLU A 49 -3.04 1.19 0.24
CA GLU A 49 -2.57 -0.18 -0.02
C GLU A 49 -1.23 -0.40 0.66
N PHE A 50 -1.04 -1.61 1.19
CA PHE A 50 0.23 -2.02 1.77
C PHE A 50 0.83 -3.12 0.92
N ARG A 51 2.13 -3.01 0.65
CA ARG A 51 2.90 -4.02 -0.08
C ARG A 51 4.27 -4.17 0.54
N LEU A 52 4.87 -5.34 0.36
CA LEU A 52 6.28 -5.50 0.66
C LEU A 52 7.13 -4.81 -0.41
N ASP A 53 8.38 -4.54 -0.09
CA ASP A 53 9.33 -3.97 -1.05
C ASP A 53 9.56 -4.89 -2.27
N SER A 54 9.24 -6.18 -2.13
CA SER A 54 9.24 -7.13 -3.24
C SER A 54 8.04 -6.98 -4.19
N GLY A 55 7.02 -6.23 -3.77
CA GLY A 55 5.78 -6.07 -4.52
C GLY A 55 4.63 -6.95 -4.06
N ASP A 56 4.85 -7.86 -3.12
CA ASP A 56 3.80 -8.72 -2.59
C ASP A 56 2.73 -7.90 -1.88
N VAL A 57 1.46 -8.20 -2.17
CA VAL A 57 0.33 -7.48 -1.60
C VAL A 57 0.09 -7.93 -0.17
N ILE A 58 -0.18 -6.96 0.70
CA ILE A 58 -0.48 -7.18 2.11
C ILE A 58 -1.95 -6.84 2.35
N ASP A 59 -2.65 -7.72 3.06
CA ASP A 59 -3.99 -7.46 3.56
C ASP A 59 -3.86 -6.81 4.94
N ALA A 60 -4.17 -5.52 5.03
CA ALA A 60 -4.17 -4.78 6.29
C ALA A 60 -5.59 -4.68 6.81
N LYS A 61 -5.80 -5.18 8.02
CA LYS A 61 -7.12 -5.22 8.64
C LYS A 61 -7.34 -4.04 9.58
N ALA A 62 -8.61 -3.80 9.92
CA ALA A 62 -8.99 -2.66 10.75
C ALA A 62 -8.39 -2.72 12.17
N ASP A 63 -8.07 -3.91 12.67
CA ASP A 63 -7.45 -4.09 13.98
C ASP A 63 -5.94 -3.83 13.99
N GLY A 64 -5.38 -3.44 12.83
CA GLY A 64 -3.95 -3.19 12.69
C GLY A 64 -3.13 -4.41 12.28
N SER A 65 -3.76 -5.57 12.14
CA SER A 65 -3.04 -6.77 11.68
C SER A 65 -2.78 -6.69 10.18
N MET A 66 -1.64 -7.27 9.77
CA MET A 66 -1.22 -7.31 8.37
C MET A 66 -0.83 -8.74 8.02
N VAL A 67 -1.26 -9.20 6.85
CA VAL A 67 -0.97 -10.55 6.36
C VAL A 67 -0.50 -10.46 4.92
N VAL A 68 0.61 -11.10 4.60
CA VAL A 68 1.08 -11.23 3.22
C VAL A 68 0.18 -12.25 2.52
N LEU A 69 -0.56 -11.82 1.51
CA LEU A 69 -1.57 -12.69 0.88
C LEU A 69 -0.94 -13.91 0.22
N HIS A 70 0.22 -13.75 -0.39
CA HIS A 70 0.88 -14.85 -1.11
C HIS A 70 1.36 -15.97 -0.19
N THR A 71 1.84 -15.63 1.00
CA THR A 71 2.48 -16.59 1.90
C THR A 71 1.69 -16.86 3.18
N GLY A 72 0.74 -16.00 3.52
CA GLY A 72 0.03 -16.08 4.78
C GLY A 72 0.82 -15.62 6.01
N VAL A 73 2.01 -15.06 5.81
CA VAL A 73 2.84 -14.56 6.90
C VAL A 73 2.17 -13.36 7.54
N LYS A 74 2.04 -13.38 8.87
CA LYS A 74 1.53 -12.25 9.64
C LYS A 74 2.68 -11.31 9.96
N LEU A 75 2.43 -10.01 9.81
CA LEU A 75 3.43 -8.99 10.03
C LEU A 75 3.05 -8.13 11.23
N THR A 76 4.07 -7.78 12.01
CA THR A 76 3.93 -6.85 13.14
C THR A 76 4.91 -5.69 12.91
N ARG A 77 4.41 -4.46 13.00
CA ARG A 77 5.24 -3.26 12.85
C ARG A 77 6.26 -3.20 13.98
N ARG A 78 7.49 -2.92 13.61
CA ARG A 78 8.61 -2.77 14.56
C ARG A 78 8.78 -1.34 15.01
#